data_62a4478b66a4b5b1db9046ee0c9703ed
#
_entry.id   62a4478b66a4b5b1db9046ee0c9703ed
#
_cell.length_a   1.000
_cell.length_b   1.000
_cell.length_c   1.000
_cell.angle_alpha   90.00
_cell.angle_beta   90.00
_cell.angle_gamma   90.00
#
_symmetry.space_group_name_H-M   'P 1'
#
loop_
_entity.id
_entity.type
_entity.pdbx_description
1 polymer ?
#
loop_
_entity_poly.entity_id
_entity_poly.type
_entity_poly.pdbx_seq_one_letter_code
_entity_poly.pdbx_strand_id
1 'polypeptide(L)'
;MKNIILLFIIFCCARSQIAPSNGLRENPPGVWALTSGTVYIMPGSIIEDATIVIRDGFIENVGEDITIPADATIIDMFGNTIYPGFIDSWLEISTESDDTPHHDAHWNYKVHARRELSHLYKPDEKKLKEMHKQGF
;
A
#
# COMPACT_ATOMS: atom_id res chain seq x y z
N MET A 1 -32.55 -47.35 -11.77
CA MET A 1 -32.15 -46.91 -10.41
C MET A 1 -30.64 -46.87 -10.22
N LYS A 2 -29.91 -47.91 -10.64
CA LYS A 2 -28.44 -48.00 -10.45
C LYS A 2 -27.65 -46.88 -11.12
N ASN A 3 -28.08 -46.44 -12.32
CA ASN A 3 -27.41 -45.34 -13.06
C ASN A 3 -27.70 -43.92 -12.48
N ILE A 4 -28.84 -43.74 -11.82
CA ILE A 4 -29.22 -42.51 -11.15
C ILE A 4 -28.37 -42.26 -9.91
N ILE A 5 -28.10 -43.35 -9.16
CA ILE A 5 -27.23 -43.31 -7.97
C ILE A 5 -25.79 -42.96 -8.37
N LEU A 6 -25.30 -43.53 -9.48
CA LEU A 6 -23.98 -43.25 -9.98
C LEU A 6 -23.82 -41.75 -10.41
N LEU A 7 -24.85 -41.20 -11.04
CA LEU A 7 -24.88 -39.80 -11.44
C LEU A 7 -24.88 -38.86 -10.24
N PHE A 8 -25.57 -39.23 -9.16
CA PHE A 8 -25.61 -38.44 -7.91
C PHE A 8 -24.30 -38.44 -7.17
N ILE A 9 -23.56 -39.57 -7.19
CA ILE A 9 -22.22 -39.67 -6.59
C ILE A 9 -21.22 -38.79 -7.37
N ILE A 10 -21.27 -38.78 -8.70
CA ILE A 10 -20.37 -37.93 -9.54
C ILE A 10 -20.65 -36.44 -9.27
N PHE A 11 -21.93 -36.05 -9.11
CA PHE A 11 -22.30 -34.66 -8.84
C PHE A 11 -21.87 -34.21 -7.42
N CYS A 12 -21.84 -35.09 -6.45
CA CYS A 12 -21.38 -34.78 -5.09
C CYS A 12 -19.86 -34.59 -5.03
N CYS A 13 -19.08 -35.32 -5.85
CA CYS A 13 -17.61 -35.15 -5.91
C CYS A 13 -17.16 -33.86 -6.62
N ALA A 14 -18.02 -33.25 -7.48
CA ALA A 14 -17.72 -32.01 -8.20
C ALA A 14 -17.75 -30.73 -7.34
N ARG A 15 -18.13 -30.82 -6.08
CA ARG A 15 -18.25 -29.71 -5.13
C ARG A 15 -17.07 -29.59 -4.15
N SER A 16 -15.99 -30.32 -4.38
CA SER A 16 -14.77 -30.11 -3.60
C SER A 16 -14.06 -28.85 -4.09
N GLN A 17 -14.61 -27.69 -3.75
CA GLN A 17 -13.83 -26.45 -3.78
C GLN A 17 -12.85 -26.53 -2.60
N ILE A 18 -11.59 -26.71 -2.93
CA ILE A 18 -10.50 -26.55 -1.97
C ILE A 18 -10.57 -25.10 -1.54
N ALA A 19 -11.05 -24.83 -0.31
CA ALA A 19 -10.95 -23.51 0.26
C ALA A 19 -9.45 -23.13 0.28
N PRO A 20 -9.06 -21.96 -0.20
CA PRO A 20 -7.67 -21.54 -0.13
C PRO A 20 -7.21 -21.62 1.32
N SER A 21 -6.02 -22.17 1.54
CA SER A 21 -5.45 -22.29 2.88
C SER A 21 -5.41 -20.91 3.51
N ASN A 22 -5.98 -20.77 4.72
CA ASN A 22 -5.91 -19.54 5.51
C ASN A 22 -4.44 -19.10 5.60
N GLY A 23 -4.08 -17.98 4.99
CA GLY A 23 -2.74 -17.43 5.03
C GLY A 23 -2.18 -16.93 3.68
N LEU A 24 -2.76 -17.31 2.54
CA LEU A 24 -2.49 -16.62 1.29
C LEU A 24 -3.33 -15.34 1.30
N ARG A 25 -2.70 -14.21 1.65
CA ARG A 25 -3.24 -12.91 1.25
C ARG A 25 -3.33 -12.95 -0.27
N GLU A 26 -4.53 -12.73 -0.82
CA GLU A 26 -4.62 -12.33 -2.21
C GLU A 26 -3.72 -11.11 -2.33
N ASN A 27 -2.59 -11.29 -3.00
CA ASN A 27 -1.75 -10.17 -3.36
C ASN A 27 -2.55 -9.45 -4.46
N PRO A 28 -3.15 -8.28 -4.21
CA PRO A 28 -3.85 -7.55 -5.27
C PRO A 28 -2.84 -7.37 -6.40
N PRO A 29 -3.27 -7.40 -7.67
CA PRO A 29 -2.37 -7.19 -8.80
C PRO A 29 -1.54 -5.95 -8.50
N GLY A 30 -0.23 -6.11 -8.42
CA GLY A 30 0.68 -5.06 -8.02
C GLY A 30 0.76 -3.91 -9.01
N VAL A 31 -0.05 -3.93 -10.09
CA VAL A 31 0.01 -2.94 -11.16
C VAL A 31 -1.33 -2.22 -11.33
N TRP A 32 -1.27 -0.92 -11.22
CA TRP A 32 -2.40 -0.02 -11.40
C TRP A 32 -2.06 1.05 -12.42
N ALA A 33 -3.01 1.41 -13.28
CA ALA A 33 -2.89 2.52 -14.20
C ALA A 33 -4.04 3.51 -13.93
N LEU A 34 -3.71 4.70 -13.45
CA LEU A 34 -4.64 5.81 -13.33
C LEU A 34 -4.57 6.60 -14.62
N THR A 35 -5.68 6.69 -15.37
CA THR A 35 -5.71 7.30 -16.71
C THR A 35 -6.57 8.54 -16.77
N SER A 36 -6.28 9.42 -17.72
CA SER A 36 -7.11 10.60 -18.08
C SER A 36 -7.30 11.61 -16.93
N GLY A 37 -6.39 11.65 -15.97
CA GLY A 37 -6.42 12.60 -14.86
C GLY A 37 -5.54 13.83 -15.11
N THR A 38 -5.82 14.92 -14.39
CA THR A 38 -4.91 16.07 -14.30
C THR A 38 -3.94 15.85 -13.14
N VAL A 39 -2.64 15.77 -13.41
CA VAL A 39 -1.63 15.44 -12.40
C VAL A 39 -0.76 16.64 -12.08
N TYR A 40 -0.68 17.01 -10.81
CA TYR A 40 0.27 17.99 -10.28
C TYR A 40 1.51 17.28 -9.78
N ILE A 41 2.65 17.45 -10.45
CA ILE A 41 3.92 16.83 -10.03
C ILE A 41 4.59 17.68 -8.97
N MET A 42 4.64 18.98 -9.20
CA MET A 42 5.22 19.99 -8.30
C MET A 42 4.56 21.34 -8.57
N PRO A 43 4.75 22.35 -7.72
CA PRO A 43 4.24 23.69 -7.96
C PRO A 43 4.66 24.22 -9.33
N GLY A 44 3.68 24.54 -10.17
CA GLY A 44 3.91 25.04 -11.54
C GLY A 44 4.11 23.96 -12.61
N SER A 45 4.09 22.68 -12.26
CA SER A 45 4.18 21.57 -13.22
C SER A 45 2.90 20.74 -13.19
N ILE A 46 2.11 20.82 -14.25
CA ILE A 46 0.83 20.14 -14.42
C ILE A 46 0.89 19.33 -15.70
N ILE A 47 0.38 18.12 -15.67
CA ILE A 47 0.16 17.29 -16.85
C ILE A 47 -1.33 17.02 -16.95
N GLU A 48 -1.93 17.43 -18.07
CA GLU A 48 -3.34 17.13 -18.37
C GLU A 48 -3.44 15.80 -19.11
N ASP A 49 -4.58 15.13 -19.01
CA ASP A 49 -4.81 13.80 -19.59
C ASP A 49 -3.69 12.78 -19.30
N ALA A 50 -3.17 12.85 -18.09
CA ALA A 50 -2.02 12.07 -17.67
C ALA A 50 -2.38 10.64 -17.28
N THR A 51 -1.44 9.74 -17.53
CA THR A 51 -1.45 8.36 -17.04
C THR A 51 -0.37 8.17 -15.98
N ILE A 52 -0.73 7.59 -14.84
CA ILE A 52 0.19 7.17 -13.78
C ILE A 52 0.19 5.66 -13.71
N VAL A 53 1.34 5.02 -13.87
CA VAL A 53 1.53 3.60 -13.66
C VAL A 53 2.16 3.36 -12.30
N ILE A 54 1.48 2.56 -11.47
CA ILE A 54 1.93 2.18 -10.13
C ILE A 54 2.18 0.68 -10.13
N ARG A 55 3.38 0.25 -9.73
CA ARG A 55 3.76 -1.15 -9.59
C ARG A 55 4.29 -1.39 -8.18
N ASP A 56 3.73 -2.39 -7.51
CA ASP A 56 4.15 -2.82 -6.15
C ASP A 56 4.24 -1.67 -5.12
N GLY A 57 3.32 -0.69 -5.23
CA GLY A 57 3.26 0.48 -4.37
C GLY A 57 4.20 1.63 -4.76
N PHE A 58 4.94 1.52 -5.86
CA PHE A 58 5.81 2.58 -6.38
C PHE A 58 5.25 3.15 -7.68
N ILE A 59 5.42 4.46 -7.87
CA ILE A 59 5.13 5.11 -9.14
C ILE A 59 6.23 4.73 -10.13
N GLU A 60 5.87 3.98 -11.17
CA GLU A 60 6.80 3.52 -12.21
C GLU A 60 6.95 4.57 -13.31
N ASN A 61 5.83 5.14 -13.77
CA ASN A 61 5.80 6.15 -14.82
C ASN A 61 4.68 7.16 -14.60
N VAL A 62 4.91 8.41 -15.04
CA VAL A 62 3.89 9.48 -15.10
C VAL A 62 4.08 10.27 -16.39
N GLY A 63 3.00 10.51 -17.14
CA GLY A 63 3.05 11.30 -18.36
C GLY A 63 1.75 11.23 -19.16
N GLU A 64 1.72 11.93 -20.32
CA GLU A 64 0.57 11.93 -21.23
C GLU A 64 0.48 10.63 -22.04
N ASP A 65 1.56 10.20 -22.67
CA ASP A 65 1.61 9.07 -23.60
C ASP A 65 2.30 7.84 -22.96
N ILE A 66 1.87 7.44 -21.79
CA ILE A 66 2.46 6.28 -21.10
C ILE A 66 1.82 4.97 -21.59
N THR A 67 2.67 4.02 -21.99
CA THR A 67 2.21 2.67 -22.34
C THR A 67 1.71 1.96 -21.08
N ILE A 68 0.43 1.60 -21.07
CA ILE A 68 -0.19 0.88 -19.97
C ILE A 68 0.22 -0.59 -20.05
N PRO A 69 0.80 -1.17 -18.98
CA PRO A 69 1.12 -2.59 -18.93
C PRO A 69 -0.14 -3.46 -19.07
N ALA A 70 -0.02 -4.59 -19.77
CA ALA A 70 -1.15 -5.48 -20.03
C ALA A 70 -1.72 -6.14 -18.77
N ASP A 71 -0.92 -6.21 -17.71
CA ASP A 71 -1.29 -6.71 -16.38
C ASP A 71 -1.86 -5.63 -15.44
N ALA A 72 -1.98 -4.38 -15.91
CA ALA A 72 -2.45 -3.27 -15.07
C ALA A 72 -3.98 -3.27 -14.92
N THR A 73 -4.43 -3.01 -13.70
CA THR A 73 -5.82 -2.63 -13.43
C THR A 73 -6.00 -1.15 -13.74
N ILE A 74 -6.85 -0.84 -14.70
CA ILE A 74 -7.08 0.54 -15.15
C ILE A 74 -8.16 1.19 -14.28
N ILE A 75 -7.86 2.41 -13.81
CA ILE A 75 -8.81 3.28 -13.11
C ILE A 75 -8.89 4.59 -13.89
N ASP A 76 -10.07 4.89 -14.42
CA ASP A 76 -10.33 6.14 -15.13
C ASP A 76 -10.47 7.29 -14.12
N MET A 77 -9.61 8.29 -14.27
CA MET A 77 -9.56 9.49 -13.43
C MET A 77 -10.09 10.73 -14.16
N PHE A 78 -10.84 10.54 -15.26
CA PHE A 78 -11.40 11.65 -16.02
C PHE A 78 -12.15 12.66 -15.13
N GLY A 79 -11.79 13.95 -15.27
CA GLY A 79 -12.35 15.04 -14.47
C GLY A 79 -11.83 15.12 -13.03
N ASN A 80 -10.92 14.23 -12.63
CA ASN A 80 -10.27 14.26 -11.32
C ASN A 80 -8.88 14.88 -11.40
N THR A 81 -8.46 15.48 -10.29
CA THR A 81 -7.11 16.02 -10.13
C THR A 81 -6.34 15.19 -9.10
N ILE A 82 -5.11 14.85 -9.45
CA ILE A 82 -4.22 14.02 -8.63
C ILE A 82 -3.08 14.90 -8.11
N TYR A 83 -2.88 14.88 -6.80
CA TYR A 83 -1.79 15.57 -6.11
C TYR A 83 -0.89 14.57 -5.41
N PRO A 84 0.40 14.90 -5.19
CA PRO A 84 1.23 14.16 -4.25
C PRO A 84 0.61 14.17 -2.86
N GLY A 85 0.81 13.09 -2.10
CA GLY A 85 0.40 13.03 -0.70
C GLY A 85 1.11 14.09 0.15
N PHE A 86 0.50 14.49 1.26
CA PHE A 86 1.09 15.41 2.20
C PHE A 86 2.27 14.77 2.94
N ILE A 87 3.26 15.58 3.29
CA ILE A 87 4.39 15.17 4.13
C ILE A 87 4.26 15.91 5.46
N ASP A 88 4.06 15.14 6.54
CA ASP A 88 4.11 15.70 7.88
C ASP A 88 5.57 15.78 8.34
N SER A 89 6.08 17.00 8.53
CA SER A 89 7.44 17.24 8.98
C SER A 89 7.60 17.16 10.51
N TRP A 90 6.49 16.99 11.25
CA TRP A 90 6.48 16.97 12.70
C TRP A 90 5.52 15.91 13.25
N LEU A 91 5.73 14.65 12.90
CA LEU A 91 4.94 13.56 13.44
C LEU A 91 5.52 13.09 14.77
N GLU A 92 4.76 13.22 15.86
CA GLU A 92 5.11 12.61 17.14
C GLU A 92 4.82 11.10 17.10
N ILE A 93 5.87 10.31 17.31
CA ILE A 93 5.80 8.86 17.35
C ILE A 93 6.17 8.41 18.76
N SER A 94 5.28 7.63 19.37
CA SER A 94 5.59 6.95 20.63
C SER A 94 6.45 5.73 20.32
N THR A 95 7.63 5.66 20.90
CA THR A 95 8.50 4.47 20.89
C THR A 95 8.39 3.76 22.22
N GLU A 96 8.56 2.44 22.24
CA GLU A 96 8.74 1.71 23.49
C GLU A 96 9.95 2.29 24.24
N SER A 97 9.82 2.47 25.55
CA SER A 97 10.96 2.92 26.36
C SER A 97 12.05 1.86 26.33
N ASP A 98 13.21 2.24 25.88
CA ASP A 98 14.42 1.42 26.02
C ASP A 98 14.98 1.69 27.41
N ASP A 99 14.63 0.85 28.38
CA ASP A 99 15.08 0.94 29.77
C ASP A 99 16.51 0.40 29.97
N THR A 100 17.21 0.08 28.87
CA THR A 100 18.62 -0.35 28.96
C THR A 100 19.46 0.80 29.50
N PRO A 101 20.18 0.60 30.64
CA PRO A 101 21.12 1.58 31.16
C PRO A 101 22.25 1.77 30.15
N HIS A 102 22.20 2.83 29.36
CA HIS A 102 23.31 3.18 28.49
C HIS A 102 24.44 3.80 29.34
N HIS A 103 25.59 3.16 29.43
CA HIS A 103 26.76 3.67 30.09
C HIS A 103 27.26 5.00 29.51
N ASP A 104 26.75 5.38 28.37
CA ASP A 104 27.08 6.60 27.63
C ASP A 104 26.06 7.71 27.81
N ALA A 105 25.27 7.69 28.87
CA ALA A 105 24.29 8.72 29.13
C ALA A 105 24.96 10.08 29.28
N HIS A 106 24.52 11.06 28.51
CA HIS A 106 24.88 12.45 28.67
C HIS A 106 24.52 12.91 30.12
N TRP A 107 25.16 13.95 30.61
CA TRP A 107 24.87 14.52 31.94
C TRP A 107 23.36 14.75 32.19
N ASN A 108 22.56 14.89 31.13
CA ASN A 108 21.10 14.88 31.19
C ASN A 108 20.58 13.51 30.72
N TYR A 109 20.00 12.74 31.65
CA TYR A 109 19.44 11.40 31.39
C TYR A 109 18.34 11.36 30.30
N LYS A 110 17.77 12.51 29.92
CA LYS A 110 16.78 12.62 28.83
C LYS A 110 17.42 12.77 27.45
N VAL A 111 18.74 12.98 27.37
CA VAL A 111 19.46 13.18 26.12
C VAL A 111 20.28 11.93 25.79
N HIS A 112 19.85 11.22 24.77
CA HIS A 112 20.48 10.00 24.28
C HIS A 112 21.00 10.24 22.87
N ALA A 113 22.12 10.94 22.73
CA ALA A 113 22.66 11.37 21.43
C ALA A 113 23.03 10.22 20.47
N ARG A 114 23.30 9.02 21.02
CA ARG A 114 23.67 7.81 20.25
C ARG A 114 22.51 6.83 20.05
N ARG A 115 21.30 7.18 20.50
CA ARG A 115 20.14 6.30 20.38
C ARG A 115 19.71 6.23 18.93
N GLU A 116 19.74 5.04 18.38
CA GLU A 116 19.19 4.77 17.05
C GLU A 116 17.72 4.37 17.17
N LEU A 117 16.82 5.27 16.72
CA LEU A 117 15.38 5.07 16.84
C LEU A 117 14.81 4.18 15.75
N SER A 118 15.55 3.92 14.68
CA SER A 118 15.10 3.11 13.54
C SER A 118 14.65 1.70 13.95
N HIS A 119 15.36 1.09 14.92
CA HIS A 119 15.03 -0.24 15.44
C HIS A 119 13.87 -0.26 16.44
N LEU A 120 13.55 0.88 17.01
CA LEU A 120 12.48 1.02 18.01
C LEU A 120 11.15 1.48 17.39
N TYR A 121 11.21 1.91 16.14
CA TYR A 121 10.01 2.34 15.41
C TYR A 121 9.17 1.15 15.00
N LYS A 122 7.99 1.05 15.58
CA LYS A 122 6.95 0.11 15.17
C LYS A 122 5.80 0.90 14.57
N PRO A 123 5.55 0.79 13.26
CA PRO A 123 4.45 1.50 12.63
C PRO A 123 3.11 1.03 13.20
N ASP A 124 2.28 1.96 13.63
CA ASP A 124 0.87 1.69 13.95
C ASP A 124 0.05 1.71 12.66
N GLU A 125 -0.30 0.52 12.16
CA GLU A 125 -1.07 0.38 10.90
C GLU A 125 -2.41 1.13 10.94
N LYS A 126 -3.06 1.23 12.09
CA LYS A 126 -4.33 1.94 12.22
C LYS A 126 -4.10 3.43 12.04
N LYS A 127 -3.10 4.00 12.71
CA LYS A 127 -2.73 5.42 12.59
C LYS A 127 -2.31 5.74 11.15
N LEU A 128 -1.50 4.89 10.53
CA LEU A 128 -1.10 5.06 9.13
C LEU A 128 -2.31 5.07 8.18
N LYS A 129 -3.26 4.15 8.35
CA LYS A 129 -4.48 4.13 7.53
C LYS A 129 -5.35 5.39 7.72
N GLU A 130 -5.40 5.93 8.93
CA GLU A 130 -6.11 7.18 9.20
C GLU A 130 -5.41 8.37 8.52
N MET A 131 -4.09 8.43 8.56
CA MET A 131 -3.30 9.46 7.88
C MET A 131 -3.46 9.37 6.35
N HIS A 132 -3.39 8.17 5.77
CA HIS A 132 -3.63 7.98 4.33
C HIS A 132 -5.01 8.48 3.90
N LYS A 133 -6.06 8.34 4.73
CA LYS A 133 -7.40 8.88 4.43
C LYS A 133 -7.44 10.41 4.42
N GLN A 134 -6.50 11.06 5.10
CA GLN A 134 -6.36 12.50 5.17
C GLN A 134 -5.43 13.05 4.08
N GLY A 135 -4.79 12.16 3.30
CA GLY A 135 -3.91 12.52 2.19
C GLY A 135 -2.41 12.54 2.52
N PHE A 136 -2.00 11.96 3.66
CA PHE A 136 -0.58 11.78 4.01
C PHE A 136 -0.02 10.49 3.44
#